data_29638af7031faeff71274d7f481af3cb
#
_entry.id   29638af7031faeff71274d7f481af3cb
#
_cell.length_a   1.000
_cell.length_b   1.000
_cell.length_c   1.000
_cell.angle_alpha   90.00
_cell.angle_beta   90.00
_cell.angle_gamma   90.00
#
_symmetry.space_group_name_H-M   'P 1'
#
loop_
_entity.id
_entity.type
_entity.pdbx_description
1 polymer ?
#
loop_
_entity_poly.entity_id
_entity_poly.type
_entity_poly.pdbx_seq_one_letter_code
_entity_poly.pdbx_strand_id
1 'polypeptide(L)'
;IILPPDDRIFGKKEIDASKIVFHSEIHDLKENAKRENAGKPRSKFIIKKDIAVYPDTLCWIRDFSYSYNEPMTKRYFSHPSFGNYPVVGVSWKQATAFCEWRTHYLNAFLDSKKRAQESDFRLPTEAQWEYASRGGRSQSMFPWGNYYLRNKKGCLMANFKPGRGNYPEDGGFY
;
A
#
# COMPACT_ATOMS: atom_id res chain seq x y z
N ILE A 1 -11.33 -21.35 5.39
CA ILE A 1 -11.12 -20.05 4.73
C ILE A 1 -11.45 -20.17 3.21
N ILE A 2 -12.45 -20.93 2.86
CA ILE A 2 -12.96 -21.02 1.48
C ILE A 2 -14.33 -20.36 1.46
N LEU A 3 -14.61 -19.54 0.44
CA LEU A 3 -15.91 -18.89 0.26
C LEU A 3 -17.03 -19.95 0.18
N PRO A 4 -18.20 -19.67 0.79
CA PRO A 4 -19.39 -20.49 0.60
C PRO A 4 -19.72 -20.63 -0.89
N PRO A 5 -20.37 -21.71 -1.32
CA PRO A 5 -20.71 -21.93 -2.72
C PRO A 5 -21.44 -20.76 -3.38
N ASP A 6 -22.34 -20.12 -2.63
CA ASP A 6 -23.21 -19.03 -3.10
C ASP A 6 -22.45 -17.71 -3.34
N ASP A 7 -21.29 -17.53 -2.69
CA ASP A 7 -20.46 -16.31 -2.82
C ASP A 7 -19.31 -16.46 -3.83
N ARG A 8 -19.20 -17.65 -4.49
CA ARG A 8 -18.10 -17.93 -5.41
C ARG A 8 -18.36 -17.37 -6.80
N ILE A 9 -17.35 -16.70 -7.35
CA ILE A 9 -17.37 -16.24 -8.74
C ILE A 9 -17.11 -17.47 -9.64
N PHE A 10 -18.01 -17.72 -10.56
CA PHE A 10 -17.95 -18.87 -11.50
C PHE A 10 -17.87 -20.27 -10.84
N GLY A 11 -18.34 -20.44 -9.60
CA GLY A 11 -18.38 -21.73 -8.91
C GLY A 11 -16.99 -22.31 -8.55
N LYS A 12 -15.91 -21.59 -8.77
CA LYS A 12 -14.54 -22.03 -8.41
C LYS A 12 -14.32 -21.91 -6.91
N LYS A 13 -13.48 -22.81 -6.37
CA LYS A 13 -13.05 -22.70 -4.97
C LYS A 13 -12.14 -21.48 -4.82
N GLU A 14 -12.61 -20.48 -4.13
CA GLU A 14 -11.87 -19.22 -3.86
C GLU A 14 -11.63 -19.07 -2.36
N ILE A 15 -10.48 -18.49 -2.03
CA ILE A 15 -10.13 -18.17 -0.64
C ILE A 15 -10.90 -16.91 -0.23
N ASP A 16 -11.56 -16.98 0.93
CA ASP A 16 -12.13 -15.78 1.56
C ASP A 16 -11.01 -14.88 2.09
N ALA A 17 -10.58 -13.97 1.23
CA ALA A 17 -9.47 -13.07 1.52
C ALA A 17 -9.77 -12.13 2.71
N SER A 18 -11.05 -11.86 3.00
CA SER A 18 -11.45 -11.01 4.14
C SER A 18 -11.07 -11.59 5.50
N LYS A 19 -10.88 -12.92 5.56
CA LYS A 19 -10.48 -13.65 6.77
C LYS A 19 -8.98 -13.89 6.90
N ILE A 20 -8.19 -13.40 5.94
CA ILE A 20 -6.73 -13.54 6.00
C ILE A 20 -6.17 -12.53 6.98
N VAL A 21 -5.40 -13.04 7.95
CA VAL A 21 -4.72 -12.26 8.95
C VAL A 21 -3.22 -12.53 8.85
N PHE A 22 -2.42 -11.49 8.85
CA PHE A 22 -0.97 -11.58 8.95
C PHE A 22 -0.55 -11.43 10.40
N HIS A 23 0.16 -12.42 10.92
CA HIS A 23 0.74 -12.41 12.27
C HIS A 23 2.12 -11.75 12.20
N SER A 24 2.20 -10.49 12.60
CA SER A 24 3.45 -9.71 12.65
C SER A 24 4.13 -9.88 14.00
N GLU A 25 5.41 -10.17 14.00
CA GLU A 25 6.26 -10.25 15.19
C GLU A 25 7.43 -9.28 15.04
N ILE A 26 7.36 -8.14 15.72
CA ILE A 26 8.37 -7.09 15.66
C ILE A 26 9.13 -7.02 16.97
N HIS A 27 10.46 -7.01 16.90
CA HIS A 27 11.30 -6.78 18.08
C HIS A 27 11.40 -5.27 18.36
N ASP A 28 10.92 -4.83 19.50
CA ASP A 28 11.05 -3.45 19.97
C ASP A 28 12.49 -3.18 20.44
N LEU A 29 13.33 -2.82 19.48
CA LEU A 29 14.74 -2.51 19.74
C LEU A 29 14.92 -1.29 20.63
N LYS A 30 13.99 -0.30 20.56
CA LYS A 30 14.05 0.92 21.38
C LYS A 30 13.80 0.61 22.84
N GLU A 31 12.77 -0.16 23.10
CA GLU A 31 12.45 -0.59 24.46
C GLU A 31 13.54 -1.51 25.02
N ASN A 32 14.02 -2.47 24.21
CA ASN A 32 15.08 -3.38 24.60
C ASN A 32 16.41 -2.65 24.93
N ALA A 33 16.72 -1.57 24.24
CA ALA A 33 17.97 -0.81 24.42
C ALA A 33 17.99 0.09 25.67
N LYS A 34 16.88 0.25 26.37
CA LYS A 34 16.85 1.05 27.61
C LYS A 34 17.68 0.41 28.70
N ARG A 35 18.43 1.22 29.46
CA ARG A 35 19.29 0.75 30.58
C ARG A 35 18.51 -0.05 31.62
N GLU A 36 17.28 0.34 31.93
CA GLU A 36 16.36 -0.35 32.87
C GLU A 36 15.95 -1.75 32.40
N ASN A 37 16.16 -2.06 31.14
CA ASN A 37 15.85 -3.35 30.52
C ASN A 37 17.08 -4.22 30.29
N ALA A 38 18.27 -3.76 30.72
CA ALA A 38 19.50 -4.50 30.61
C ALA A 38 19.39 -5.87 31.33
N GLY A 39 19.77 -6.94 30.66
CA GLY A 39 19.69 -8.30 31.20
C GLY A 39 18.33 -8.98 31.11
N LYS A 40 17.27 -8.30 30.68
CA LYS A 40 15.97 -8.93 30.45
C LYS A 40 16.00 -9.76 29.16
N PRO A 41 15.29 -10.89 29.08
CA PRO A 41 15.27 -11.73 27.89
C PRO A 41 14.59 -11.00 26.73
N ARG A 42 15.14 -11.16 25.50
CA ARG A 42 14.64 -10.51 24.26
C ARG A 42 13.18 -10.82 23.97
N SER A 43 12.68 -11.98 24.38
CA SER A 43 11.29 -12.39 24.19
C SER A 43 10.27 -11.43 24.81
N LYS A 44 10.66 -10.67 25.84
CA LYS A 44 9.79 -9.65 26.46
C LYS A 44 9.56 -8.42 25.59
N PHE A 45 10.38 -8.22 24.59
CA PHE A 45 10.33 -7.07 23.70
C PHE A 45 9.82 -7.42 22.30
N ILE A 46 9.20 -8.60 22.15
CA ILE A 46 8.53 -8.99 20.91
C ILE A 46 7.09 -8.50 20.97
N ILE A 47 6.75 -7.60 20.08
CA ILE A 47 5.40 -7.10 19.86
C ILE A 47 4.72 -7.99 18.83
N LYS A 48 3.68 -8.70 19.22
CA LYS A 48 2.84 -9.52 18.32
C LYS A 48 1.59 -8.74 17.95
N LYS A 49 1.29 -8.70 16.67
CA LYS A 49 0.10 -8.01 16.14
C LYS A 49 -0.54 -8.84 15.04
N ASP A 50 -1.86 -8.93 15.12
CA ASP A 50 -2.68 -9.51 14.07
C ASP A 50 -3.21 -8.39 13.17
N ILE A 51 -2.89 -8.48 11.90
CA ILE A 51 -3.21 -7.44 10.91
C ILE A 51 -4.08 -8.07 9.82
N ALA A 52 -5.34 -7.63 9.73
CA ALA A 52 -6.22 -8.02 8.62
C ALA A 52 -5.61 -7.54 7.30
N VAL A 53 -5.41 -8.45 6.36
CA VAL A 53 -4.73 -8.16 5.08
C VAL A 53 -5.66 -7.51 4.07
N TYR A 54 -6.98 -7.80 4.17
CA TYR A 54 -7.94 -7.36 3.18
C TYR A 54 -8.07 -5.83 3.17
N PRO A 55 -7.98 -5.17 1.99
CA PRO A 55 -8.07 -3.72 1.89
C PRO A 55 -9.50 -3.22 2.12
N ASP A 56 -9.66 -1.93 2.39
CA ASP A 56 -10.95 -1.26 2.42
C ASP A 56 -11.52 -1.12 0.99
N THR A 57 -12.42 -2.01 0.63
CA THR A 57 -13.04 -2.03 -0.71
C THR A 57 -14.04 -0.89 -0.93
N LEU A 58 -14.42 -0.17 0.13
CA LEU A 58 -15.33 0.97 0.06
C LEU A 58 -14.63 2.32 -0.08
N CYS A 59 -13.28 2.33 -0.21
CA CYS A 59 -12.50 3.55 -0.28
C CYS A 59 -12.94 4.49 -1.42
N TRP A 60 -13.31 3.95 -2.59
CA TRP A 60 -13.80 4.73 -3.71
C TRP A 60 -15.17 5.39 -3.46
N ILE A 61 -16.05 4.73 -2.72
CA ILE A 61 -17.38 5.24 -2.40
C ILE A 61 -17.30 6.29 -1.28
N ARG A 62 -16.46 6.02 -0.27
CA ARG A 62 -16.33 6.87 0.93
C ARG A 62 -15.74 8.24 0.59
N ASP A 63 -14.67 8.24 -0.21
CA ASP A 63 -13.95 9.47 -0.54
C ASP A 63 -14.55 10.21 -1.74
N PHE A 64 -15.28 9.51 -2.60
CA PHE A 64 -15.83 10.02 -3.87
C PHE A 64 -17.30 9.66 -4.04
N SER A 65 -18.11 9.88 -3.01
CA SER A 65 -19.53 9.49 -2.98
C SER A 65 -20.40 10.10 -4.10
N TYR A 66 -19.95 11.19 -4.69
CA TYR A 66 -20.62 11.87 -5.82
C TYR A 66 -19.94 11.64 -7.18
N SER A 67 -18.90 10.82 -7.23
CA SER A 67 -18.26 10.49 -8.49
C SER A 67 -18.98 9.33 -9.18
N TYR A 68 -19.25 9.48 -10.48
CA TYR A 68 -19.83 8.43 -11.32
C TYR A 68 -18.79 7.40 -11.78
N ASN A 69 -17.76 7.13 -10.98
CA ASN A 69 -16.66 6.24 -11.31
C ASN A 69 -17.08 4.77 -11.14
N GLU A 70 -18.14 4.36 -11.82
CA GLU A 70 -18.81 3.07 -11.67
C GLU A 70 -17.88 1.84 -11.82
N PRO A 71 -16.99 1.73 -12.83
CA PRO A 71 -16.15 0.56 -12.92
C PRO A 71 -15.22 0.39 -11.70
N MET A 72 -14.66 1.49 -11.19
CA MET A 72 -13.74 1.46 -10.04
C MET A 72 -14.48 1.25 -8.72
N THR A 73 -15.64 1.88 -8.53
CA THR A 73 -16.39 1.76 -7.28
C THR A 73 -16.94 0.35 -7.04
N LYS A 74 -17.36 -0.35 -8.07
CA LYS A 74 -18.01 -1.66 -7.94
C LYS A 74 -17.13 -2.84 -8.27
N ARG A 75 -16.13 -2.70 -9.13
CA ARG A 75 -15.40 -3.83 -9.73
C ARG A 75 -13.89 -3.80 -9.58
N TYR A 76 -13.32 -2.75 -8.98
CA TYR A 76 -11.86 -2.61 -8.88
C TYR A 76 -11.18 -3.81 -8.23
N PHE A 77 -11.76 -4.35 -7.17
CA PHE A 77 -11.17 -5.46 -6.41
C PHE A 77 -11.53 -6.86 -6.94
N SER A 78 -12.48 -6.95 -7.85
CA SER A 78 -13.02 -8.24 -8.32
C SER A 78 -12.82 -8.52 -9.80
N HIS A 79 -12.72 -7.48 -10.63
CA HIS A 79 -12.67 -7.68 -12.08
C HIS A 79 -11.23 -7.88 -12.58
N PRO A 80 -10.97 -8.90 -13.42
CA PRO A 80 -9.63 -9.23 -13.92
C PRO A 80 -8.90 -8.09 -14.62
N SER A 81 -9.63 -7.15 -15.24
CA SER A 81 -9.03 -5.97 -15.92
C SER A 81 -8.23 -5.09 -14.98
N PHE A 82 -8.51 -5.10 -13.67
CA PHE A 82 -7.78 -4.33 -12.67
C PHE A 82 -6.68 -5.15 -11.97
N GLY A 83 -6.45 -6.40 -12.38
CA GLY A 83 -5.51 -7.31 -11.72
C GLY A 83 -4.06 -6.81 -11.68
N ASN A 84 -3.67 -5.96 -12.62
CA ASN A 84 -2.34 -5.33 -12.68
C ASN A 84 -2.33 -3.87 -12.21
N TYR A 85 -3.46 -3.38 -11.68
CA TYR A 85 -3.55 -2.02 -11.16
C TYR A 85 -3.05 -1.98 -9.72
N PRO A 86 -2.61 -0.80 -9.21
CA PRO A 86 -2.15 -0.64 -7.84
C PRO A 86 -3.25 -1.02 -6.84
N VAL A 87 -2.87 -1.65 -5.74
CA VAL A 87 -3.80 -1.85 -4.63
C VAL A 87 -4.16 -0.50 -4.00
N VAL A 88 -5.44 -0.31 -3.71
CA VAL A 88 -5.97 0.89 -3.02
C VAL A 88 -6.70 0.46 -1.74
N GLY A 89 -7.06 1.41 -0.89
CA GLY A 89 -7.77 1.10 0.35
C GLY A 89 -6.92 0.39 1.41
N VAL A 90 -5.57 0.47 1.31
CA VAL A 90 -4.66 -0.10 2.29
C VAL A 90 -4.23 0.93 3.32
N SER A 91 -4.25 0.53 4.58
CA SER A 91 -3.73 1.34 5.69
C SER A 91 -2.21 1.28 5.77
N TRP A 92 -1.60 2.26 6.46
CA TRP A 92 -0.16 2.23 6.76
C TRP A 92 0.28 0.95 7.49
N LYS A 93 -0.57 0.43 8.39
CA LYS A 93 -0.29 -0.83 9.10
C LYS A 93 -0.22 -2.02 8.14
N GLN A 94 -1.16 -2.11 7.20
CA GLN A 94 -1.16 -3.15 6.18
C GLN A 94 0.04 -3.04 5.24
N ALA A 95 0.39 -1.82 4.81
CA ALA A 95 1.55 -1.60 3.97
C ALA A 95 2.86 -1.97 4.67
N THR A 96 2.99 -1.66 5.97
CA THR A 96 4.15 -2.07 6.78
C THR A 96 4.22 -3.59 6.94
N ALA A 97 3.08 -4.23 7.23
CA ALA A 97 3.00 -5.69 7.31
C ALA A 97 3.36 -6.38 5.99
N PHE A 98 2.96 -5.78 4.87
CA PHE A 98 3.37 -6.27 3.54
C PHE A 98 4.89 -6.21 3.34
N CYS A 99 5.55 -5.13 3.80
CA CYS A 99 7.02 -5.03 3.74
C CYS A 99 7.69 -6.16 4.55
N GLU A 100 7.19 -6.44 5.77
CA GLU A 100 7.69 -7.54 6.60
C GLU A 100 7.49 -8.90 5.91
N TRP A 101 6.27 -9.18 5.44
CA TRP A 101 5.98 -10.40 4.69
C TRP A 101 6.87 -10.53 3.44
N ARG A 102 7.06 -9.45 2.70
CA ARG A 102 7.90 -9.43 1.49
C ARG A 102 9.35 -9.75 1.79
N THR A 103 9.88 -9.23 2.91
CA THR A 103 11.22 -9.53 3.40
C THR A 103 11.38 -11.03 3.67
N HIS A 104 10.47 -11.59 4.45
CA HIS A 104 10.52 -13.01 4.79
C HIS A 104 10.40 -13.90 3.55
N TYR A 105 9.48 -13.58 2.65
CA TYR A 105 9.25 -14.32 1.41
C TYR A 105 10.49 -14.31 0.50
N LEU A 106 11.10 -13.14 0.29
CA LEU A 106 12.31 -13.01 -0.53
C LEU A 106 13.48 -13.75 0.10
N ASN A 107 13.74 -13.56 1.38
CA ASN A 107 14.87 -14.17 2.06
C ASN A 107 14.73 -15.70 2.14
N ALA A 108 13.55 -16.23 2.35
CA ALA A 108 13.31 -17.68 2.26
C ALA A 108 13.59 -18.22 0.84
N PHE A 109 13.24 -17.49 -0.21
CA PHE A 109 13.56 -17.85 -1.58
C PHE A 109 15.08 -17.79 -1.83
N LEU A 110 15.77 -16.74 -1.38
CA LEU A 110 17.22 -16.61 -1.53
C LEU A 110 17.98 -17.73 -0.79
N ASP A 111 17.55 -18.06 0.44
CA ASP A 111 18.11 -19.18 1.22
C ASP A 111 17.94 -20.51 0.47
N SER A 112 16.78 -20.75 -0.16
CA SER A 112 16.57 -21.97 -0.96
C SER A 112 17.53 -22.06 -2.16
N LYS A 113 18.04 -20.91 -2.63
CA LYS A 113 19.02 -20.78 -3.72
C LYS A 113 20.46 -20.64 -3.21
N LYS A 114 20.69 -20.76 -1.90
CA LYS A 114 22.01 -20.56 -1.25
C LYS A 114 22.64 -19.20 -1.61
N ARG A 115 21.83 -18.16 -1.69
CA ARG A 115 22.24 -16.78 -1.93
C ARG A 115 22.19 -15.98 -0.64
N ALA A 116 22.96 -14.89 -0.56
CA ALA A 116 22.91 -13.96 0.57
C ALA A 116 21.53 -13.34 0.70
N GLN A 117 21.08 -13.15 1.93
CA GLN A 117 19.83 -12.46 2.24
C GLN A 117 19.93 -10.97 1.89
N GLU A 118 18.81 -10.40 1.52
CA GLU A 118 18.66 -8.97 1.27
C GLU A 118 18.18 -8.23 2.51
N SER A 119 18.42 -6.92 2.54
CA SER A 119 17.95 -6.03 3.60
C SER A 119 16.42 -5.98 3.64
N ASP A 120 15.89 -5.66 4.82
CA ASP A 120 14.44 -5.59 5.04
C ASP A 120 13.76 -4.53 4.17
N PHE A 121 12.66 -4.94 3.53
CA PHE A 121 11.76 -4.01 2.89
C PHE A 121 11.09 -3.13 3.96
N ARG A 122 10.96 -1.87 3.68
CA ARG A 122 10.26 -0.91 4.53
C ARG A 122 9.64 0.21 3.70
N LEU A 123 8.69 0.89 4.28
CA LEU A 123 8.20 2.13 3.68
C LEU A 123 9.32 3.19 3.68
N PRO A 124 9.39 4.05 2.67
CA PRO A 124 10.38 5.11 2.60
C PRO A 124 10.16 6.12 3.74
N THR A 125 11.22 6.74 4.18
CA THR A 125 11.12 7.94 5.00
C THR A 125 10.60 9.11 4.15
N GLU A 126 10.10 10.17 4.79
CA GLU A 126 9.67 11.40 4.12
C GLU A 126 10.75 11.94 3.17
N ALA A 127 11.99 12.06 3.65
CA ALA A 127 13.11 12.55 2.84
C ALA A 127 13.40 11.64 1.63
N GLN A 128 13.32 10.32 1.78
CA GLN A 128 13.51 9.38 0.68
C GLN A 128 12.37 9.47 -0.34
N TRP A 129 11.14 9.60 0.15
CA TRP A 129 9.97 9.76 -0.70
C TRP A 129 10.05 11.06 -1.49
N GLU A 130 10.36 12.18 -0.84
CA GLU A 130 10.55 13.47 -1.46
C GLU A 130 11.67 13.44 -2.51
N TYR A 131 12.82 12.89 -2.16
CA TYR A 131 13.94 12.75 -3.09
C TYR A 131 13.55 11.95 -4.35
N ALA A 132 12.88 10.81 -4.16
CA ALA A 132 12.41 9.99 -5.27
C ALA A 132 11.37 10.72 -6.14
N SER A 133 10.43 11.42 -5.52
CA SER A 133 9.38 12.17 -6.24
C SER A 133 9.95 13.32 -7.07
N ARG A 134 11.03 13.96 -6.60
CA ARG A 134 11.69 15.04 -7.32
C ARG A 134 12.52 14.60 -8.54
N GLY A 135 12.85 13.32 -8.64
CA GLY A 135 13.56 12.77 -9.80
C GLY A 135 14.89 13.49 -10.11
N GLY A 136 15.67 13.85 -9.09
CA GLY A 136 16.94 14.57 -9.23
C GLY A 136 16.84 16.10 -9.42
N ARG A 137 15.62 16.66 -9.39
CA ARG A 137 15.42 18.12 -9.50
C ARG A 137 15.45 18.77 -8.13
N SER A 138 16.50 19.53 -7.84
CA SER A 138 16.60 20.30 -6.61
C SER A 138 15.81 21.60 -6.71
N GLN A 139 15.20 22.02 -5.59
CA GLN A 139 14.50 23.30 -5.41
C GLN A 139 13.36 23.63 -6.40
N SER A 140 12.90 22.63 -7.19
CA SER A 140 11.72 22.80 -8.03
C SER A 140 10.45 22.83 -7.18
N MET A 141 9.50 23.72 -7.51
CA MET A 141 8.21 23.78 -6.83
C MET A 141 7.42 22.48 -7.03
N PHE A 142 7.47 21.92 -8.25
CA PHE A 142 6.80 20.66 -8.60
C PHE A 142 7.78 19.62 -9.13
N PRO A 143 7.46 18.33 -9.01
CA PRO A 143 8.32 17.23 -9.50
C PRO A 143 8.65 17.32 -10.99
N TRP A 144 7.77 17.87 -11.81
CA TRP A 144 8.00 18.06 -13.25
C TRP A 144 8.85 19.27 -13.63
N GLY A 145 9.26 20.10 -12.66
CA GLY A 145 10.33 21.09 -12.82
C GLY A 145 9.90 22.47 -13.32
N ASN A 146 8.63 22.75 -13.54
CA ASN A 146 8.14 24.10 -13.82
C ASN A 146 7.19 24.61 -12.73
N TYR A 147 6.72 25.86 -12.85
CA TYR A 147 5.84 26.51 -11.88
C TYR A 147 4.35 26.37 -12.18
N TYR A 148 3.99 25.65 -13.26
CA TYR A 148 2.62 25.54 -13.72
C TYR A 148 2.08 24.15 -13.47
N LEU A 149 0.80 24.07 -13.10
CA LEU A 149 0.07 22.80 -12.93
C LEU A 149 -0.34 22.17 -14.26
N ARG A 150 -0.30 22.96 -15.33
CA ARG A 150 -0.65 22.52 -16.69
C ARG A 150 0.56 22.57 -17.62
N ASN A 151 0.62 21.66 -18.54
CA ASN A 151 1.61 21.68 -19.61
C ASN A 151 1.22 22.70 -20.71
N LYS A 152 2.07 22.86 -21.72
CA LYS A 152 1.82 23.80 -22.85
C LYS A 152 0.55 23.47 -23.66
N LYS A 153 0.04 22.25 -23.55
CA LYS A 153 -1.21 21.80 -24.20
C LYS A 153 -2.44 21.99 -23.33
N GLY A 154 -2.28 22.56 -22.11
CA GLY A 154 -3.38 22.77 -21.17
C GLY A 154 -3.67 21.55 -20.26
N CYS A 155 -3.03 20.40 -20.44
CA CYS A 155 -3.27 19.21 -19.66
C CYS A 155 -2.69 19.34 -18.24
N LEU A 156 -3.41 18.85 -17.22
CA LEU A 156 -2.92 18.75 -15.85
C LEU A 156 -1.71 17.80 -15.77
N MET A 157 -0.72 18.18 -14.96
CA MET A 157 0.54 17.43 -14.79
C MET A 157 0.51 16.47 -13.61
N ALA A 158 -0.58 16.46 -12.84
CA ALA A 158 -0.80 15.55 -11.72
C ALA A 158 -2.29 15.25 -11.58
N ASN A 159 -2.61 14.13 -10.94
CA ASN A 159 -3.97 13.79 -10.56
C ASN A 159 -4.26 14.40 -9.18
N PHE A 160 -5.04 15.44 -9.14
CA PHE A 160 -5.49 16.11 -7.92
C PHE A 160 -6.84 16.80 -8.16
N LYS A 161 -7.54 17.09 -7.08
CA LYS A 161 -8.81 17.85 -7.17
C LYS A 161 -8.50 19.35 -7.30
N PRO A 162 -8.70 19.97 -8.47
CA PRO A 162 -8.25 21.34 -8.73
C PRO A 162 -9.09 22.43 -8.02
N GLY A 163 -10.18 22.07 -7.36
CA GLY A 163 -11.06 23.02 -6.65
C GLY A 163 -12.33 22.37 -6.12
N ARG A 164 -13.35 23.18 -5.87
CA ARG A 164 -14.70 22.71 -5.52
C ARG A 164 -15.47 22.34 -6.78
N GLY A 165 -16.18 21.23 -6.75
CA GLY A 165 -17.06 20.79 -7.84
C GLY A 165 -16.75 19.38 -8.34
N ASN A 166 -17.51 18.98 -9.34
CA ASN A 166 -17.29 17.74 -10.08
C ASN A 166 -16.50 18.11 -11.35
N TYR A 167 -15.28 17.62 -11.46
CA TYR A 167 -14.39 17.88 -12.60
C TYR A 167 -14.09 16.58 -13.35
N PRO A 168 -15.09 15.94 -14.00
CA PRO A 168 -14.85 14.71 -14.75
C PRO A 168 -13.88 14.92 -15.94
N GLU A 169 -13.85 16.14 -16.49
CA GLU A 169 -12.99 16.49 -17.63
C GLU A 169 -11.57 16.90 -17.21
N ASP A 170 -11.42 17.56 -16.04
CA ASP A 170 -10.15 18.06 -15.53
C ASP A 170 -9.55 17.17 -14.42
N GLY A 171 -10.35 16.41 -13.74
CA GLY A 171 -9.96 15.56 -12.61
C GLY A 171 -9.45 14.19 -13.00
N GLY A 172 -9.19 14.00 -14.27
CA GLY A 172 -8.50 12.83 -14.82
C GLY A 172 -9.00 11.49 -14.31
N PHE A 173 -9.85 10.88 -15.05
CA PHE A 173 -10.00 9.42 -15.06
C PHE A 173 -8.81 8.80 -15.77
N TYR A 174 -7.60 8.96 -15.24
CA TYR A 174 -6.40 8.43 -15.89
C TYR A 174 -5.65 7.48 -14.96
#